data_63750d1f80eefd81e2d314f9a9fb88ba
#
_entry.id   63750d1f80eefd81e2d314f9a9fb88ba
#
_cell.length_a   1.000
_cell.length_b   1.000
_cell.length_c   1.000
_cell.angle_alpha   90.00
_cell.angle_beta   90.00
_cell.angle_gamma   90.00
#
_symmetry.space_group_name_H-M   'P 1'
#
loop_
_entity.id
_entity.type
_entity.pdbx_description
1 polymer ?
#
loop_
_entity_poly.entity_id
_entity_poly.type
_entity_poly.pdbx_seq_one_letter_code
_entity_poly.pdbx_strand_id
1 'polypeptide(L)'
;DEAWIHPKEFFMTSQERFEQALESIEDELQLRLTEFDSQNKFIERHRLEQRTQYDLEMLREIGHCQAIENYSLHFDGRQPGERPYCLLDFFAACARQFHGDPKKFLVIMDESHVTLPQVGGMYFGDKSRKDSLIEHGFRLPTAADNRPLKMPEFQHLVPQMVYVSATPGERELRHLCEVTKQKVPLGLEHVASAGGARPGEKKKKHPDSETMYELLQSIQGIAKMELRPTGLLDPNIEVRPTEGQVADLLSEINLRIEKGERCLVTVLTIKFAEEVAEYLNRMGVRSHHLHSEIDTIERTEILNALRIGHIDVVVGINLLREGLDIPEVSLVAIFDADRQGFLRNERSLLQTIGRAARNENGRVLLYADGMSPAMEASIRQTLERRKRQDAHNKANGIVPKTIIKALPQMGAEADELIAGTATAKDGK
;
A
#
# COMPACT_ATOMS: atom_id res chain seq x y z
N ASP A 1 -23.37 -7.96 -19.04
CA ASP A 1 -22.39 -9.03 -19.19
C ASP A 1 -21.86 -9.40 -17.81
N GLU A 2 -22.00 -10.66 -17.41
CA GLU A 2 -21.50 -11.18 -16.15
C GLU A 2 -20.10 -11.76 -16.37
N ALA A 3 -19.16 -11.43 -15.47
CA ALA A 3 -17.82 -12.04 -15.43
C ALA A 3 -17.72 -12.91 -14.17
N TRP A 4 -17.40 -14.17 -14.34
CA TRP A 4 -17.16 -15.10 -13.25
C TRP A 4 -15.68 -15.12 -12.90
N ILE A 5 -15.33 -14.77 -11.66
CA ILE A 5 -13.98 -14.87 -11.12
C ILE A 5 -13.94 -16.07 -10.19
N HIS A 6 -13.27 -17.12 -10.62
CA HIS A 6 -13.13 -18.33 -9.83
C HIS A 6 -12.09 -18.16 -8.72
N PRO A 7 -12.24 -18.92 -7.60
CA PRO A 7 -11.19 -19.02 -6.60
C PRO A 7 -9.89 -19.47 -7.23
N LYS A 8 -8.80 -19.04 -6.63
CA LYS A 8 -7.46 -19.35 -7.05
C LYS A 8 -7.14 -20.82 -6.81
N GLU A 9 -6.95 -21.58 -7.85
CA GLU A 9 -6.29 -22.89 -7.82
C GLU A 9 -4.92 -22.77 -8.46
N PHE A 10 -3.89 -23.25 -7.75
CA PHE A 10 -2.51 -23.16 -8.22
C PHE A 10 -2.07 -24.46 -8.88
N PHE A 11 -1.27 -24.32 -9.94
CA PHE A 11 -0.53 -25.41 -10.56
C PHE A 11 -1.38 -26.58 -11.04
N MET A 12 -2.58 -26.30 -11.54
CA MET A 12 -3.35 -27.28 -12.29
C MET A 12 -2.59 -27.67 -13.55
N THR A 13 -2.30 -28.94 -13.69
CA THR A 13 -1.57 -29.51 -14.83
C THR A 13 -2.16 -30.86 -15.21
N SER A 14 -1.75 -31.43 -16.36
CA SER A 14 -2.14 -32.79 -16.72
C SER A 14 -1.54 -33.81 -15.77
N GLN A 15 -2.22 -34.95 -15.57
CA GLN A 15 -1.73 -36.03 -14.71
C GLN A 15 -0.30 -36.47 -15.06
N GLU A 16 -0.03 -36.63 -16.36
CA GLU A 16 1.31 -37.00 -16.84
C GLU A 16 2.38 -35.98 -16.42
N ARG A 17 2.11 -34.70 -16.60
CA ARG A 17 3.05 -33.64 -16.17
C ARG A 17 3.19 -33.57 -14.65
N PHE A 18 2.12 -33.86 -13.92
CA PHE A 18 2.15 -33.91 -12.47
C PHE A 18 3.09 -35.02 -11.96
N GLU A 19 3.00 -36.22 -12.54
CA GLU A 19 3.87 -37.36 -12.21
C GLU A 19 5.34 -37.04 -12.54
N GLN A 20 5.61 -36.47 -13.71
CA GLN A 20 6.96 -36.04 -14.11
C GLN A 20 7.51 -34.95 -13.14
N ALA A 21 6.66 -34.05 -12.64
CA ALA A 21 7.07 -33.07 -11.66
C ALA A 21 7.48 -33.70 -10.33
N LEU A 22 6.73 -34.70 -9.84
CA LEU A 22 7.08 -35.42 -8.61
C LEU A 22 8.44 -36.16 -8.75
N GLU A 23 8.68 -36.83 -9.87
CA GLU A 23 9.96 -37.47 -10.14
C GLU A 23 11.10 -36.43 -10.18
N SER A 24 10.89 -35.31 -10.84
CA SER A 24 11.88 -34.23 -10.95
C SER A 24 12.20 -33.58 -9.60
N ILE A 25 11.20 -33.44 -8.70
CA ILE A 25 11.40 -32.94 -7.34
C ILE A 25 12.24 -33.95 -6.52
N GLU A 26 11.97 -35.25 -6.68
CA GLU A 26 12.70 -36.30 -5.99
C GLU A 26 14.17 -36.37 -6.46
N ASP A 27 14.42 -36.24 -7.76
CA ASP A 27 15.77 -36.18 -8.34
C ASP A 27 16.55 -34.96 -7.81
N GLU A 28 15.94 -33.78 -7.79
CA GLU A 28 16.56 -32.56 -7.22
C GLU A 28 16.87 -32.75 -5.74
N LEU A 29 15.96 -33.36 -4.98
CA LEU A 29 16.20 -33.67 -3.57
C LEU A 29 17.45 -34.53 -3.41
N GLN A 30 17.57 -35.63 -4.14
CA GLN A 30 18.71 -36.55 -4.02
C GLN A 30 20.04 -35.86 -4.35
N LEU A 31 20.07 -35.04 -5.40
CA LEU A 31 21.22 -34.22 -5.75
C LEU A 31 21.61 -33.27 -4.61
N ARG A 32 20.64 -32.57 -4.05
CA ARG A 32 20.90 -31.63 -2.95
C ARG A 32 21.33 -32.30 -1.64
N LEU A 33 20.77 -33.45 -1.31
CA LEU A 33 21.20 -34.25 -0.16
C LEU A 33 22.66 -34.69 -0.28
N THR A 34 23.06 -35.16 -1.46
CA THR A 34 24.45 -35.54 -1.75
C THR A 34 25.40 -34.34 -1.61
N GLU A 35 24.98 -33.16 -2.05
CA GLU A 35 25.74 -31.94 -1.89
C GLU A 35 25.93 -31.55 -0.42
N PHE A 36 24.87 -31.62 0.40
CA PHE A 36 24.95 -31.38 1.83
C PHE A 36 25.85 -32.38 2.56
N ASP A 37 25.79 -33.67 2.19
CA ASP A 37 26.67 -34.69 2.73
C ASP A 37 28.15 -34.37 2.44
N SER A 38 28.46 -33.95 1.21
CA SER A 38 29.82 -33.53 0.84
C SER A 38 30.35 -32.31 1.61
N GLN A 39 29.43 -31.47 2.09
CA GLN A 39 29.73 -30.27 2.88
C GLN A 39 29.67 -30.52 4.41
N ASN A 40 29.37 -31.74 4.87
CA ASN A 40 29.13 -32.10 6.26
C ASN A 40 27.97 -31.31 6.92
N LYS A 41 26.98 -30.89 6.14
CA LYS A 41 25.78 -30.18 6.59
C LYS A 41 24.65 -31.16 6.94
N PHE A 42 24.83 -31.97 7.96
CA PHE A 42 23.90 -33.06 8.30
C PHE A 42 22.56 -32.57 8.83
N ILE A 43 22.50 -31.40 9.49
CA ILE A 43 21.25 -30.86 10.01
C ILE A 43 20.40 -30.33 8.86
N GLU A 44 21.01 -29.58 7.93
CA GLU A 44 20.36 -29.05 6.73
C GLU A 44 19.87 -30.17 5.83
N ARG A 45 20.69 -31.21 5.66
CA ARG A 45 20.34 -32.43 4.94
C ARG A 45 19.08 -33.09 5.50
N HIS A 46 19.08 -33.41 6.82
CA HIS A 46 17.95 -34.07 7.45
C HIS A 46 16.66 -33.23 7.37
N ARG A 47 16.77 -31.94 7.61
CA ARG A 47 15.64 -31.01 7.53
C ARG A 47 15.03 -30.97 6.13
N LEU A 48 15.86 -30.85 5.09
CA LEU A 48 15.41 -30.81 3.71
C LEU A 48 14.75 -32.12 3.32
N GLU A 49 15.37 -33.26 3.63
CA GLU A 49 14.85 -34.60 3.36
C GLU A 49 13.45 -34.79 3.98
N GLN A 50 13.33 -34.56 5.28
CA GLN A 50 12.07 -34.73 6.01
C GLN A 50 10.97 -33.82 5.43
N ARG A 51 11.28 -32.56 5.17
CA ARG A 51 10.30 -31.61 4.66
C ARG A 51 9.85 -31.97 3.24
N THR A 52 10.79 -32.25 2.34
CA THR A 52 10.45 -32.50 0.94
C THR A 52 9.74 -33.84 0.76
N GLN A 53 10.12 -34.89 1.53
CA GLN A 53 9.41 -36.18 1.52
C GLN A 53 7.96 -36.01 1.98
N TYR A 54 7.74 -35.27 3.08
CA TYR A 54 6.38 -34.96 3.53
C TYR A 54 5.57 -34.20 2.46
N ASP A 55 6.15 -33.21 1.83
CA ASP A 55 5.48 -32.44 0.77
C ASP A 55 5.16 -33.34 -0.45
N LEU A 56 6.05 -34.26 -0.85
CA LEU A 56 5.81 -35.24 -1.90
C LEU A 56 4.68 -36.24 -1.54
N GLU A 57 4.63 -36.69 -0.30
CA GLU A 57 3.56 -37.55 0.19
C GLU A 57 2.20 -36.85 0.14
N MET A 58 2.12 -35.60 0.58
CA MET A 58 0.93 -34.79 0.48
C MET A 58 0.50 -34.54 -0.99
N LEU A 59 1.44 -34.30 -1.87
CA LEU A 59 1.15 -34.14 -3.29
C LEU A 59 0.59 -35.43 -3.91
N ARG A 60 1.13 -36.62 -3.55
CA ARG A 60 0.64 -37.92 -4.05
C ARG A 60 -0.77 -38.25 -3.53
N GLU A 61 -1.05 -37.97 -2.24
CA GLU A 61 -2.30 -38.37 -1.59
C GLU A 61 -3.44 -37.36 -1.83
N ILE A 62 -3.14 -36.07 -1.80
CA ILE A 62 -4.15 -34.99 -1.81
C ILE A 62 -4.06 -34.12 -3.06
N GLY A 63 -2.95 -34.21 -3.83
CA GLY A 63 -2.69 -33.36 -4.97
C GLY A 63 -2.24 -31.93 -4.62
N HIS A 64 -2.00 -31.65 -3.32
CA HIS A 64 -1.62 -30.34 -2.83
C HIS A 64 -0.72 -30.43 -1.60
N CYS A 65 0.24 -29.51 -1.46
CA CYS A 65 1.01 -29.35 -0.22
C CYS A 65 1.11 -27.85 0.16
N GLN A 66 1.42 -27.59 1.43
CA GLN A 66 1.63 -26.22 1.88
C GLN A 66 2.87 -25.61 1.20
N ALA A 67 2.71 -24.42 0.62
CA ALA A 67 3.76 -23.72 -0.13
C ALA A 67 4.19 -24.45 -1.42
N ILE A 68 3.23 -25.09 -2.11
CA ILE A 68 3.41 -25.76 -3.40
C ILE A 68 4.10 -24.87 -4.44
N GLU A 69 3.95 -23.54 -4.31
CA GLU A 69 4.60 -22.56 -5.20
C GLU A 69 6.13 -22.68 -5.23
N ASN A 70 6.76 -23.26 -4.21
CA ASN A 70 8.20 -23.48 -4.19
C ASN A 70 8.66 -24.57 -5.16
N TYR A 71 7.73 -25.39 -5.64
CA TYR A 71 7.96 -26.43 -6.65
C TYR A 71 7.46 -26.01 -8.03
N SER A 72 7.08 -24.75 -8.22
CA SER A 72 6.43 -24.26 -9.46
C SER A 72 7.21 -24.54 -10.73
N LEU A 73 8.55 -24.52 -10.69
CA LEU A 73 9.40 -24.80 -11.83
C LEU A 73 9.14 -26.20 -12.41
N HIS A 74 8.94 -27.20 -11.54
CA HIS A 74 8.68 -28.58 -11.95
C HIS A 74 7.29 -28.74 -12.58
N PHE A 75 6.29 -28.02 -12.08
CA PHE A 75 4.91 -28.12 -12.55
C PHE A 75 4.66 -27.40 -13.87
N ASP A 76 5.30 -26.23 -14.07
CA ASP A 76 5.06 -25.41 -15.26
C ASP A 76 6.07 -25.64 -16.40
N GLY A 77 7.11 -26.44 -16.15
CA GLY A 77 8.10 -26.87 -17.15
C GLY A 77 9.02 -25.76 -17.64
N ARG A 78 9.17 -24.68 -16.84
CA ARG A 78 10.17 -23.63 -17.11
C ARG A 78 11.59 -24.17 -16.94
N GLN A 79 12.54 -23.49 -17.57
CA GLN A 79 13.95 -23.75 -17.33
C GLN A 79 14.44 -23.01 -16.09
N PRO A 80 15.45 -23.52 -15.36
CA PRO A 80 16.05 -22.81 -14.23
C PRO A 80 16.48 -21.39 -14.61
N GLY A 81 16.12 -20.41 -13.76
CA GLY A 81 16.38 -19.00 -14.02
C GLY A 81 15.34 -18.26 -14.85
N GLU A 82 14.43 -18.95 -15.51
CA GLU A 82 13.30 -18.32 -16.19
C GLU A 82 12.34 -17.68 -15.20
N ARG A 83 11.77 -16.53 -15.60
CA ARG A 83 10.76 -15.88 -14.75
C ARG A 83 9.47 -16.69 -14.70
N PRO A 84 8.73 -16.67 -13.58
CA PRO A 84 7.41 -17.28 -13.51
C PRO A 84 6.40 -16.54 -14.38
N TYR A 85 5.36 -17.24 -14.79
CA TYR A 85 4.19 -16.63 -15.39
C TYR A 85 3.50 -15.73 -14.36
N CYS A 86 2.95 -14.61 -14.82
CA CYS A 86 2.27 -13.65 -14.00
C CYS A 86 1.00 -13.10 -14.69
N LEU A 87 0.22 -12.31 -13.99
CA LEU A 87 -1.02 -11.74 -14.51
C LEU A 87 -0.84 -10.98 -15.84
N LEU A 88 0.32 -10.35 -16.05
CA LEU A 88 0.62 -9.64 -17.30
C LEU A 88 0.72 -10.57 -18.51
N ASP A 89 1.13 -11.82 -18.32
CA ASP A 89 1.15 -12.83 -19.39
C ASP A 89 -0.27 -13.20 -19.83
N PHE A 90 -1.21 -13.29 -18.88
CA PHE A 90 -2.62 -13.52 -19.20
C PHE A 90 -3.22 -12.32 -19.95
N PHE A 91 -2.89 -11.09 -19.57
CA PHE A 91 -3.33 -9.92 -20.33
C PHE A 91 -2.76 -9.91 -21.74
N ALA A 92 -1.50 -10.26 -21.92
CA ALA A 92 -0.90 -10.38 -23.23
C ALA A 92 -1.56 -11.49 -24.08
N ALA A 93 -1.90 -12.63 -23.48
CA ALA A 93 -2.61 -13.72 -24.15
C ALA A 93 -4.03 -13.28 -24.56
N CYS A 94 -4.78 -12.65 -23.69
CA CYS A 94 -6.09 -12.08 -23.99
C CYS A 94 -6.01 -11.02 -25.10
N ALA A 95 -5.04 -10.11 -25.02
CA ALA A 95 -4.86 -9.08 -26.05
C ALA A 95 -4.54 -9.69 -27.42
N ARG A 96 -3.72 -10.75 -27.46
CA ARG A 96 -3.46 -11.51 -28.68
C ARG A 96 -4.74 -12.14 -29.23
N GLN A 97 -5.53 -12.76 -28.38
CA GLN A 97 -6.77 -13.44 -28.78
C GLN A 97 -7.81 -12.46 -29.34
N PHE A 98 -8.04 -11.32 -28.66
CA PHE A 98 -9.12 -10.39 -29.01
C PHE A 98 -8.70 -9.31 -30.01
N HIS A 99 -7.41 -8.98 -30.08
CA HIS A 99 -6.90 -7.87 -30.89
C HIS A 99 -5.80 -8.27 -31.88
N GLY A 100 -5.37 -9.53 -31.87
CA GLY A 100 -4.28 -10.01 -32.72
C GLY A 100 -2.87 -9.55 -32.32
N ASP A 101 -2.77 -8.74 -31.25
CA ASP A 101 -1.50 -8.15 -30.79
C ASP A 101 -1.39 -8.28 -29.25
N PRO A 102 -0.39 -9.04 -28.76
CA PRO A 102 -0.17 -9.24 -27.32
C PRO A 102 0.21 -7.96 -26.56
N LYS A 103 0.56 -6.90 -27.27
CA LYS A 103 0.91 -5.59 -26.68
C LYS A 103 -0.27 -4.62 -26.60
N LYS A 104 -1.45 -5.03 -26.98
CA LYS A 104 -2.63 -4.15 -27.03
C LYS A 104 -3.41 -4.16 -25.71
N PHE A 105 -2.74 -3.80 -24.63
CA PHE A 105 -3.38 -3.54 -23.31
C PHE A 105 -2.69 -2.38 -22.60
N LEU A 106 -3.40 -1.78 -21.65
CA LEU A 106 -2.94 -0.65 -20.85
C LEU A 106 -2.86 -1.06 -19.40
N VAL A 107 -1.78 -0.70 -18.74
CA VAL A 107 -1.62 -0.81 -17.28
C VAL A 107 -1.77 0.58 -16.66
N ILE A 108 -2.69 0.73 -15.73
CA ILE A 108 -2.85 1.93 -14.92
C ILE A 108 -2.30 1.60 -13.53
N MET A 109 -1.20 2.24 -13.17
CA MET A 109 -0.54 2.04 -11.87
C MET A 109 -0.99 3.13 -10.91
N ASP A 110 -1.91 2.77 -10.02
CA ASP A 110 -2.37 3.66 -8.96
C ASP A 110 -1.33 3.76 -7.84
N GLU A 111 -1.32 4.91 -7.14
CA GLU A 111 -0.31 5.26 -6.12
C GLU A 111 1.12 4.90 -6.58
N SER A 112 1.43 5.26 -7.83
CA SER A 112 2.65 4.85 -8.53
C SER A 112 3.93 5.19 -7.79
N HIS A 113 3.93 6.27 -7.01
CA HIS A 113 5.06 6.69 -6.17
C HIS A 113 5.43 5.69 -5.06
N VAL A 114 4.50 4.79 -4.69
CA VAL A 114 4.72 3.66 -3.76
C VAL A 114 4.88 2.36 -4.53
N THR A 115 3.98 2.11 -5.49
CA THR A 115 3.91 0.85 -6.23
C THR A 115 5.16 0.58 -7.06
N LEU A 116 5.65 1.58 -7.78
CA LEU A 116 6.84 1.42 -8.64
C LEU A 116 8.13 1.09 -7.84
N PRO A 117 8.43 1.78 -6.72
CA PRO A 117 9.52 1.35 -5.84
C PRO A 117 9.36 -0.04 -5.25
N GLN A 118 8.13 -0.47 -4.90
CA GLN A 118 7.85 -1.80 -4.39
C GLN A 118 8.16 -2.87 -5.44
N VAL A 119 7.64 -2.72 -6.66
CA VAL A 119 7.94 -3.63 -7.78
C VAL A 119 9.46 -3.73 -7.99
N GLY A 120 10.18 -2.61 -7.92
CA GLY A 120 11.64 -2.60 -8.06
C GLY A 120 12.40 -3.30 -6.92
N GLY A 121 11.84 -3.33 -5.71
CA GLY A 121 12.45 -3.92 -4.51
C GLY A 121 12.10 -5.39 -4.26
N MET A 122 10.97 -5.86 -4.76
CA MET A 122 10.42 -7.18 -4.47
C MET A 122 11.40 -8.33 -4.77
N TYR A 123 12.03 -8.31 -5.94
CA TYR A 123 12.97 -9.35 -6.35
C TYR A 123 14.13 -9.53 -5.37
N PHE A 124 14.75 -8.44 -4.95
CA PHE A 124 15.94 -8.51 -4.09
C PHE A 124 15.61 -8.98 -2.68
N GLY A 125 14.47 -8.55 -2.14
CA GLY A 125 13.98 -9.01 -0.83
C GLY A 125 13.64 -10.50 -0.82
N ASP A 126 12.92 -10.97 -1.84
CA ASP A 126 12.56 -12.38 -1.98
C ASP A 126 13.80 -13.24 -2.22
N LYS A 127 14.72 -12.82 -3.09
CA LYS A 127 15.97 -13.52 -3.35
C LYS A 127 16.78 -13.71 -2.07
N SER A 128 17.02 -12.66 -1.30
CA SER A 128 17.80 -12.73 -0.06
C SER A 128 17.19 -13.71 0.94
N ARG A 129 15.87 -13.68 1.08
CA ARG A 129 15.14 -14.62 1.95
C ARG A 129 15.28 -16.06 1.48
N LYS A 130 15.09 -16.32 0.18
CA LYS A 130 15.16 -17.67 -0.39
C LYS A 130 16.56 -18.24 -0.40
N ASP A 131 17.57 -17.43 -0.73
CA ASP A 131 18.97 -17.85 -0.64
C ASP A 131 19.30 -18.39 0.76
N SER A 132 18.85 -17.70 1.82
CA SER A 132 19.02 -18.17 3.20
C SER A 132 18.24 -19.46 3.49
N LEU A 133 17.00 -19.59 3.03
CA LEU A 133 16.19 -20.79 3.23
C LEU A 133 16.78 -22.03 2.52
N ILE A 134 17.32 -21.84 1.33
CA ILE A 134 17.98 -22.90 0.54
C ILE A 134 19.30 -23.30 1.18
N GLU A 135 20.11 -22.34 1.60
CA GLU A 135 21.41 -22.59 2.26
C GLU A 135 21.26 -23.42 3.55
N HIS A 136 20.18 -23.16 4.31
CA HIS A 136 19.93 -23.82 5.59
C HIS A 136 18.99 -25.05 5.49
N GLY A 137 18.73 -25.57 4.29
CA GLY A 137 17.96 -26.81 4.07
C GLY A 137 16.46 -26.68 4.33
N PHE A 138 15.86 -25.50 4.22
CA PHE A 138 14.43 -25.31 4.35
C PHE A 138 13.68 -25.42 3.01
N ARG A 139 14.39 -25.27 1.89
CA ARG A 139 13.83 -25.30 0.53
C ARG A 139 14.82 -25.91 -0.44
N LEU A 140 14.29 -26.51 -1.53
CA LEU A 140 15.08 -26.92 -2.67
C LEU A 140 15.61 -25.70 -3.46
N PRO A 141 16.71 -25.82 -4.21
CA PRO A 141 17.28 -24.74 -5.03
C PRO A 141 16.27 -24.10 -5.99
N THR A 142 15.42 -24.89 -6.64
CA THR A 142 14.39 -24.43 -7.59
C THR A 142 13.33 -23.52 -6.97
N ALA A 143 13.19 -23.51 -5.64
CA ALA A 143 12.34 -22.53 -4.97
C ALA A 143 12.73 -21.07 -5.25
N ALA A 144 14.00 -20.82 -5.62
CA ALA A 144 14.48 -19.50 -6.05
C ALA A 144 13.84 -19.04 -7.37
N ASP A 145 13.33 -19.95 -8.19
CA ASP A 145 12.72 -19.63 -9.50
C ASP A 145 11.23 -19.25 -9.39
N ASN A 146 10.59 -19.49 -8.24
CA ASN A 146 9.31 -18.87 -7.92
C ASN A 146 9.58 -17.48 -7.32
N ARG A 147 9.74 -16.49 -8.14
CA ARG A 147 10.21 -15.15 -7.75
C ARG A 147 9.40 -14.02 -8.35
N PRO A 148 9.34 -12.85 -7.70
CA PRO A 148 8.83 -11.64 -8.33
C PRO A 148 9.61 -11.30 -9.61
N LEU A 149 8.97 -10.53 -10.48
CA LEU A 149 9.62 -9.97 -11.65
C LEU A 149 10.75 -9.02 -11.23
N LYS A 150 11.83 -9.02 -12.00
CA LYS A 150 12.80 -7.94 -11.98
C LYS A 150 12.21 -6.71 -12.66
N MET A 151 12.63 -5.51 -12.28
CA MET A 151 12.12 -4.27 -12.90
C MET A 151 12.26 -4.26 -14.44
N PRO A 152 13.37 -4.68 -15.06
CA PRO A 152 13.46 -4.75 -16.51
C PRO A 152 12.46 -5.76 -17.15
N GLU A 153 12.18 -6.88 -16.46
CA GLU A 153 11.19 -7.86 -16.92
C GLU A 153 9.77 -7.27 -16.88
N PHE A 154 9.44 -6.57 -15.78
CA PHE A 154 8.18 -5.85 -15.63
C PHE A 154 7.99 -4.80 -16.74
N GLN A 155 9.00 -3.96 -16.98
CA GLN A 155 8.95 -2.93 -18.02
C GLN A 155 8.83 -3.53 -19.42
N HIS A 156 9.44 -4.70 -19.68
CA HIS A 156 9.32 -5.38 -20.97
C HIS A 156 7.91 -5.95 -21.20
N LEU A 157 7.26 -6.43 -20.15
CA LEU A 157 5.91 -7.02 -20.21
C LEU A 157 4.80 -5.97 -20.35
N VAL A 158 5.04 -4.76 -19.88
CA VAL A 158 4.03 -3.69 -19.91
C VAL A 158 4.23 -2.82 -21.16
N PRO A 159 3.33 -2.92 -22.15
CA PRO A 159 3.50 -2.19 -23.40
C PRO A 159 3.14 -0.71 -23.28
N GLN A 160 2.15 -0.39 -22.45
CA GLN A 160 1.67 0.97 -22.21
C GLN A 160 1.35 1.14 -20.73
N MET A 161 1.77 2.26 -20.15
CA MET A 161 1.56 2.54 -18.73
C MET A 161 1.11 3.97 -18.48
N VAL A 162 0.13 4.13 -17.59
CA VAL A 162 -0.26 5.40 -17.00
C VAL A 162 0.06 5.35 -15.52
N TYR A 163 0.87 6.29 -15.06
CA TYR A 163 1.13 6.48 -13.64
C TYR A 163 0.08 7.43 -13.04
N VAL A 164 -0.56 7.02 -11.96
CA VAL A 164 -1.53 7.83 -11.22
C VAL A 164 -0.99 8.05 -9.82
N SER A 165 -0.88 9.31 -9.41
CA SER A 165 -0.40 9.65 -8.07
C SER A 165 -0.79 11.07 -7.69
N ALA A 166 -1.20 11.28 -6.44
CA ALA A 166 -1.35 12.63 -5.88
C ALA A 166 0.01 13.32 -5.64
N THR A 167 1.07 12.52 -5.48
CA THR A 167 2.43 12.97 -5.18
C THR A 167 3.44 12.16 -6.00
N PRO A 168 3.56 12.40 -7.31
CA PRO A 168 4.44 11.64 -8.19
C PRO A 168 5.87 11.56 -7.65
N GLY A 169 6.51 10.41 -7.83
CA GLY A 169 7.86 10.16 -7.39
C GLY A 169 8.90 10.42 -8.47
N GLU A 170 10.15 10.50 -8.06
CA GLU A 170 11.28 10.77 -8.94
C GLU A 170 11.47 9.67 -10.01
N ARG A 171 11.14 8.42 -9.67
CA ARG A 171 11.31 7.27 -10.57
C ARG A 171 10.33 7.32 -11.74
N GLU A 172 9.06 7.68 -11.46
CA GLU A 172 8.05 7.84 -12.52
C GLU A 172 8.44 8.97 -13.46
N LEU A 173 8.85 10.10 -12.91
CA LEU A 173 9.24 11.27 -13.68
C LEU A 173 10.47 10.97 -14.55
N ARG A 174 11.46 10.30 -14.02
CA ARG A 174 12.62 9.87 -14.79
C ARG A 174 12.24 8.89 -15.90
N HIS A 175 11.47 7.85 -15.58
CA HIS A 175 10.99 6.89 -16.58
C HIS A 175 10.17 7.57 -17.68
N LEU A 176 9.32 8.51 -17.33
CA LEU A 176 8.58 9.32 -18.32
C LEU A 176 9.53 10.07 -19.25
N CYS A 177 10.57 10.75 -18.72
CA CYS A 177 11.56 11.43 -19.55
C CYS A 177 12.28 10.47 -20.50
N GLU A 178 12.67 9.29 -20.03
CA GLU A 178 13.36 8.27 -20.83
C GLU A 178 12.50 7.76 -21.99
N VAL A 179 11.25 7.39 -21.69
CA VAL A 179 10.31 6.86 -22.69
C VAL A 179 9.89 7.94 -23.72
N THR A 180 9.70 9.17 -23.28
CA THR A 180 9.33 10.29 -24.15
C THR A 180 10.53 10.98 -24.80
N LYS A 181 11.75 10.48 -24.56
CA LYS A 181 13.03 11.02 -25.09
C LYS A 181 13.25 12.49 -24.72
N GLN A 182 12.76 12.93 -23.58
CA GLN A 182 13.02 14.24 -23.02
C GLN A 182 14.36 14.25 -22.26
N LYS A 183 14.98 15.42 -22.18
CA LYS A 183 16.17 15.60 -21.33
C LYS A 183 15.79 15.36 -19.86
N VAL A 184 16.49 14.45 -19.19
CA VAL A 184 16.30 14.22 -17.76
C VAL A 184 16.77 15.46 -16.98
N PRO A 185 15.92 16.10 -16.18
CA PRO A 185 16.30 17.25 -15.38
C PRO A 185 17.39 16.92 -14.34
N LEU A 186 18.20 17.89 -13.97
CA LEU A 186 19.33 17.76 -13.03
C LEU A 186 18.94 17.10 -11.70
N GLY A 187 17.75 17.36 -11.18
CA GLY A 187 17.25 16.75 -9.94
C GLY A 187 16.95 15.25 -10.04
N LEU A 188 16.81 14.70 -11.25
CA LEU A 188 16.47 13.28 -11.49
C LEU A 188 17.64 12.44 -12.00
N GLU A 189 18.79 13.02 -12.28
CA GLU A 189 19.97 12.32 -12.87
C GLU A 189 20.48 11.19 -11.97
N HIS A 190 20.28 11.31 -10.68
CA HIS A 190 20.77 10.38 -9.67
C HIS A 190 19.82 9.26 -9.30
N VAL A 191 18.61 9.28 -9.85
CA VAL A 191 17.58 8.26 -9.59
C VAL A 191 17.88 7.04 -10.45
N ALA A 192 18.01 5.86 -9.86
CA ALA A 192 18.22 4.64 -10.62
C ALA A 192 17.03 4.38 -11.55
N SER A 193 17.28 4.30 -12.86
CA SER A 193 16.24 4.17 -13.88
C SER A 193 15.49 2.85 -13.85
N ALA A 194 16.12 1.76 -13.55
CA ALA A 194 15.53 0.42 -13.73
C ALA A 194 16.01 -0.64 -12.73
N GLY A 195 16.64 -0.25 -11.66
CA GLY A 195 17.13 -1.18 -10.66
C GLY A 195 16.87 -0.65 -9.27
N GLY A 196 16.38 -1.49 -8.38
CA GLY A 196 16.30 -1.16 -6.97
C GLY A 196 17.64 -0.61 -6.48
N ALA A 197 17.64 0.26 -5.47
CA ALA A 197 18.86 0.73 -4.84
C ALA A 197 19.75 -0.47 -4.51
N ARG A 198 21.01 -0.44 -4.97
CA ARG A 198 21.95 -1.50 -4.62
C ARG A 198 22.18 -1.47 -3.11
N PRO A 199 22.28 -2.63 -2.44
CA PRO A 199 22.67 -2.67 -1.04
C PRO A 199 23.98 -1.87 -0.85
N GLY A 200 23.94 -0.81 -0.02
CA GLY A 200 25.11 0.05 0.25
C GLY A 200 25.11 1.41 -0.46
N GLU A 201 24.21 1.72 -1.37
CA GLU A 201 24.09 3.08 -1.89
C GLU A 201 23.57 4.03 -0.81
N LYS A 202 24.35 5.08 -0.51
CA LYS A 202 23.91 6.15 0.39
C LYS A 202 22.66 6.79 -0.18
N LYS A 203 21.57 6.79 0.59
CA LYS A 203 20.34 7.53 0.26
C LYS A 203 20.71 9.00 0.02
N LYS A 204 20.71 9.45 -1.22
CA LYS A 204 20.83 10.87 -1.54
C LYS A 204 19.56 11.57 -1.09
N LYS A 205 19.66 12.84 -0.65
CA LYS A 205 18.51 13.66 -0.28
C LYS A 205 17.52 13.70 -1.45
N HIS A 206 16.26 13.42 -1.15
CA HIS A 206 15.18 13.69 -2.10
C HIS A 206 15.17 15.18 -2.45
N PRO A 207 14.79 15.57 -3.69
CA PRO A 207 14.55 16.96 -4.02
C PRO A 207 13.60 17.57 -2.99
N ASP A 208 13.84 18.82 -2.63
CA ASP A 208 12.87 19.56 -1.82
C ASP A 208 11.55 19.79 -2.63
N SER A 209 10.52 20.24 -1.94
CA SER A 209 9.19 20.43 -2.55
C SER A 209 9.16 21.44 -3.67
N GLU A 210 10.00 22.45 -3.62
CA GLU A 210 10.10 23.50 -4.63
C GLU A 210 10.70 22.93 -5.93
N THR A 211 11.77 22.18 -5.80
CA THR A 211 12.40 21.46 -6.92
C THR A 211 11.44 20.45 -7.56
N MET A 212 10.66 19.70 -6.76
CA MET A 212 9.68 18.76 -7.28
C MET A 212 8.54 19.46 -8.03
N TYR A 213 8.07 20.59 -7.52
CA TYR A 213 7.05 21.39 -8.21
C TYR A 213 7.54 21.91 -9.56
N GLU A 214 8.75 22.42 -9.65
CA GLU A 214 9.39 22.86 -10.90
C GLU A 214 9.56 21.72 -11.90
N LEU A 215 10.00 20.55 -11.43
CA LEU A 215 10.11 19.33 -12.24
C LEU A 215 8.77 18.95 -12.87
N LEU A 216 7.69 18.98 -12.09
CA LEU A 216 6.34 18.67 -12.57
C LEU A 216 5.83 19.68 -13.60
N GLN A 217 6.34 20.92 -13.61
CA GLN A 217 6.00 21.93 -14.62
C GLN A 217 6.80 21.77 -15.91
N SER A 218 8.03 21.31 -15.82
CA SER A 218 8.98 21.24 -16.94
C SER A 218 8.85 19.98 -17.80
N ILE A 219 8.33 18.87 -17.24
CA ILE A 219 8.24 17.57 -17.92
C ILE A 219 6.91 17.48 -18.69
N GLN A 220 7.00 17.16 -19.99
CA GLN A 220 5.83 16.92 -20.82
C GLN A 220 5.22 15.54 -20.59
N GLY A 221 3.90 15.41 -20.81
CA GLY A 221 3.17 14.14 -20.62
C GLY A 221 2.59 13.98 -19.24
N ILE A 222 2.62 15.02 -18.39
CA ILE A 222 1.97 15.03 -17.08
C ILE A 222 0.63 15.75 -17.17
N ALA A 223 -0.46 15.02 -16.95
CA ALA A 223 -1.79 15.58 -16.80
C ALA A 223 -2.07 15.89 -15.33
N LYS A 224 -2.53 17.11 -15.05
CA LYS A 224 -2.82 17.56 -13.67
C LYS A 224 -4.32 17.70 -13.49
N MET A 225 -4.87 16.93 -12.54
CA MET A 225 -6.26 17.03 -12.12
C MET A 225 -6.33 17.85 -10.82
N GLU A 226 -6.30 19.16 -10.95
CA GLU A 226 -6.25 20.07 -9.80
C GLU A 226 -7.64 20.57 -9.35
N LEU A 227 -8.64 20.49 -10.25
CA LEU A 227 -10.00 20.97 -9.98
C LEU A 227 -10.95 19.80 -9.73
N ARG A 228 -11.79 19.95 -8.71
CA ARG A 228 -12.84 18.98 -8.38
C ARG A 228 -14.17 19.41 -8.98
N PRO A 229 -14.83 18.55 -9.78
CA PRO A 229 -16.16 18.87 -10.34
C PRO A 229 -17.22 19.12 -9.26
N THR A 230 -17.07 18.53 -8.08
CA THR A 230 -17.95 18.71 -6.92
C THR A 230 -17.83 20.10 -6.27
N GLY A 231 -16.83 20.87 -6.65
CA GLY A 231 -16.54 22.17 -6.04
C GLY A 231 -15.91 22.10 -4.65
N LEU A 232 -15.70 20.89 -4.09
CA LEU A 232 -15.13 20.74 -2.76
C LEU A 232 -13.74 21.36 -2.65
N LEU A 233 -13.58 22.18 -1.62
CA LEU A 233 -12.32 22.83 -1.31
C LEU A 233 -11.39 21.89 -0.54
N ASP A 234 -10.07 22.09 -0.63
CA ASP A 234 -9.15 21.50 0.29
C ASP A 234 -9.43 22.01 1.73
N PRO A 235 -9.18 21.21 2.79
CA PRO A 235 -9.59 21.57 4.15
C PRO A 235 -8.88 22.81 4.66
N ASN A 236 -9.50 23.46 5.65
CA ASN A 236 -8.83 24.49 6.44
C ASN A 236 -7.82 23.83 7.37
N ILE A 237 -6.60 24.35 7.40
CA ILE A 237 -5.53 23.86 8.26
C ILE A 237 -5.26 24.87 9.36
N GLU A 238 -5.15 24.38 10.60
CA GLU A 238 -4.81 25.15 11.78
C GLU A 238 -3.67 24.45 12.53
N VAL A 239 -2.67 25.22 12.94
CA VAL A 239 -1.56 24.71 13.76
C VAL A 239 -1.81 25.14 15.21
N ARG A 240 -1.76 24.19 16.13
CA ARG A 240 -1.98 24.39 17.56
C ARG A 240 -0.82 23.81 18.39
N PRO A 241 -0.55 24.33 19.58
CA PRO A 241 0.51 23.82 20.44
C PRO A 241 0.22 22.38 20.90
N THR A 242 1.28 21.65 21.25
CA THR A 242 1.14 20.28 21.78
C THR A 242 0.68 20.27 23.23
N GLU A 243 0.91 21.35 23.97
CA GLU A 243 0.42 21.49 25.34
C GLU A 243 -1.12 21.52 25.37
N GLY A 244 -1.72 20.60 26.11
CA GLY A 244 -3.18 20.47 26.20
C GLY A 244 -3.86 19.86 24.97
N GLN A 245 -3.11 19.36 23.99
CA GLN A 245 -3.60 18.88 22.70
C GLN A 245 -4.74 17.85 22.80
N VAL A 246 -4.74 16.97 23.81
CA VAL A 246 -5.79 15.93 23.96
C VAL A 246 -7.11 16.53 24.43
N ALA A 247 -7.07 17.51 25.35
CA ALA A 247 -8.25 18.21 25.83
C ALA A 247 -8.86 19.13 24.75
N ASP A 248 -8.00 19.80 23.99
CA ASP A 248 -8.39 20.62 22.84
C ASP A 248 -9.03 19.75 21.74
N LEU A 249 -8.40 18.61 21.41
CA LEU A 249 -8.95 17.65 20.48
C LEU A 249 -10.33 17.12 20.90
N LEU A 250 -10.53 16.80 22.20
CA LEU A 250 -11.81 16.33 22.72
C LEU A 250 -12.91 17.37 22.49
N SER A 251 -12.62 18.64 22.71
CA SER A 251 -13.55 19.74 22.47
C SER A 251 -13.95 19.84 20.98
N GLU A 252 -12.99 19.73 20.08
CA GLU A 252 -13.24 19.74 18.63
C GLU A 252 -14.01 18.50 18.17
N ILE A 253 -13.73 17.32 18.72
CA ILE A 253 -14.47 16.09 18.45
C ILE A 253 -15.95 16.24 18.82
N ASN A 254 -16.25 16.76 20.02
CA ASN A 254 -17.62 16.95 20.48
C ASN A 254 -18.42 17.87 19.54
N LEU A 255 -17.80 18.94 19.04
CA LEU A 255 -18.42 19.81 18.04
C LEU A 255 -18.73 19.08 16.70
N ARG A 256 -17.98 18.03 16.36
CA ARG A 256 -18.24 17.22 15.16
C ARG A 256 -19.31 16.19 15.40
N ILE A 257 -19.30 15.56 16.57
CA ILE A 257 -20.34 14.60 16.97
C ILE A 257 -21.73 15.25 16.97
N GLU A 258 -21.85 16.47 17.50
CA GLU A 258 -23.10 17.24 17.47
C GLU A 258 -23.66 17.46 16.05
N LYS A 259 -22.78 17.51 15.05
CA LYS A 259 -23.12 17.63 13.62
C LYS A 259 -23.31 16.31 12.90
N GLY A 260 -23.14 15.17 13.58
CA GLY A 260 -23.15 13.85 12.99
C GLY A 260 -21.94 13.54 12.11
N GLU A 261 -20.86 14.32 12.22
CA GLU A 261 -19.62 14.16 11.45
C GLU A 261 -18.63 13.23 12.19
N ARG A 262 -17.59 12.77 11.47
CA ARG A 262 -16.59 11.82 11.97
C ARG A 262 -15.21 12.42 12.00
N CYS A 263 -14.34 11.85 12.85
CA CYS A 263 -12.99 12.34 13.06
C CYS A 263 -11.94 11.24 12.84
N LEU A 264 -10.80 11.63 12.28
CA LEU A 264 -9.59 10.79 12.20
C LEU A 264 -8.46 11.46 12.98
N VAL A 265 -7.76 10.68 13.78
CA VAL A 265 -6.61 11.15 14.56
C VAL A 265 -5.38 10.35 14.22
N THR A 266 -4.27 11.01 13.85
CA THR A 266 -3.02 10.32 13.56
C THR A 266 -1.97 10.60 14.63
N VAL A 267 -1.37 9.52 15.10
CA VAL A 267 -0.30 9.52 16.11
C VAL A 267 0.94 8.78 15.58
N LEU A 268 2.03 8.77 16.34
CA LEU A 268 3.31 8.19 15.91
C LEU A 268 3.55 6.75 16.40
N THR A 269 2.89 6.31 17.48
CA THR A 269 3.12 4.99 18.10
C THR A 269 1.82 4.25 18.34
N ILE A 270 1.87 2.91 18.32
CA ILE A 270 0.74 2.02 18.62
C ILE A 270 0.22 2.32 20.01
N LYS A 271 1.10 2.29 21.01
CA LYS A 271 0.74 2.54 22.41
C LYS A 271 0.00 3.86 22.60
N PHE A 272 0.46 4.93 21.95
CA PHE A 272 -0.21 6.23 22.05
C PHE A 272 -1.56 6.26 21.33
N ALA A 273 -1.73 5.47 20.26
CA ALA A 273 -3.03 5.32 19.61
C ALA A 273 -4.06 4.65 20.55
N GLU A 274 -3.64 3.60 21.23
CA GLU A 274 -4.45 2.88 22.21
C GLU A 274 -4.81 3.78 23.42
N GLU A 275 -3.81 4.48 23.99
CA GLU A 275 -4.00 5.39 25.13
C GLU A 275 -4.96 6.55 24.80
N VAL A 276 -4.85 7.15 23.61
CA VAL A 276 -5.75 8.22 23.18
C VAL A 276 -7.16 7.69 22.96
N ALA A 277 -7.32 6.54 22.30
CA ALA A 277 -8.63 5.93 22.09
C ALA A 277 -9.30 5.56 23.42
N GLU A 278 -8.55 4.96 24.36
CA GLU A 278 -9.06 4.66 25.71
C GLU A 278 -9.47 5.91 26.48
N TYR A 279 -8.66 6.97 26.42
CA TYR A 279 -9.00 8.25 27.04
C TYR A 279 -10.30 8.83 26.47
N LEU A 280 -10.46 8.85 25.15
CA LEU A 280 -11.67 9.34 24.50
C LEU A 280 -12.90 8.52 24.89
N ASN A 281 -12.77 7.19 24.96
CA ASN A 281 -13.85 6.31 25.43
C ASN A 281 -14.25 6.59 26.87
N ARG A 282 -13.30 6.82 27.78
CA ARG A 282 -13.56 7.23 29.17
C ARG A 282 -14.29 8.57 29.25
N MET A 283 -14.06 9.46 28.29
CA MET A 283 -14.74 10.76 28.20
C MET A 283 -16.09 10.68 27.45
N GLY A 284 -16.56 9.48 27.11
CA GLY A 284 -17.87 9.25 26.48
C GLY A 284 -17.90 9.36 24.96
N VAL A 285 -16.75 9.52 24.30
CA VAL A 285 -16.62 9.50 22.83
C VAL A 285 -16.41 8.08 22.35
N ARG A 286 -17.21 7.60 21.42
CA ARG A 286 -17.06 6.26 20.81
C ARG A 286 -15.85 6.25 19.88
N SER A 287 -14.74 5.75 20.38
CA SER A 287 -13.47 5.74 19.63
C SER A 287 -12.87 4.35 19.52
N HIS A 288 -12.14 4.09 18.45
CA HIS A 288 -11.37 2.88 18.25
C HIS A 288 -9.96 3.23 17.73
N HIS A 289 -8.98 2.39 18.06
CA HIS A 289 -7.64 2.52 17.49
C HIS A 289 -7.48 1.66 16.24
N LEU A 290 -6.51 2.02 15.38
CA LEU A 290 -6.23 1.32 14.13
C LEU A 290 -4.71 1.31 13.86
N HIS A 291 -4.10 0.11 13.84
CA HIS A 291 -2.66 -0.08 13.61
C HIS A 291 -2.36 -1.34 12.77
N SER A 292 -1.08 -1.64 12.56
CA SER A 292 -0.64 -2.71 11.65
C SER A 292 -0.89 -4.14 12.15
N GLU A 293 -1.16 -4.32 13.45
CA GLU A 293 -1.41 -5.63 14.05
C GLU A 293 -2.88 -6.05 13.99
N ILE A 294 -3.77 -5.11 13.64
CA ILE A 294 -5.19 -5.39 13.40
C ILE A 294 -5.33 -6.07 12.04
N ASP A 295 -6.07 -7.17 11.99
CA ASP A 295 -6.27 -7.89 10.74
C ASP A 295 -7.12 -7.13 9.72
N THR A 296 -7.17 -7.63 8.48
CA THR A 296 -7.82 -6.93 7.37
C THR A 296 -9.34 -6.90 7.52
N ILE A 297 -9.96 -7.92 8.12
CA ILE A 297 -11.41 -8.02 8.30
C ILE A 297 -11.82 -7.03 9.39
N GLU A 298 -11.22 -7.12 10.57
CA GLU A 298 -11.46 -6.22 11.69
C GLU A 298 -11.24 -4.75 11.30
N ARG A 299 -10.18 -4.47 10.54
CA ARG A 299 -9.94 -3.13 9.99
C ARG A 299 -11.12 -2.62 9.15
N THR A 300 -11.67 -3.47 8.30
CA THR A 300 -12.81 -3.11 7.44
C THR A 300 -14.04 -2.82 8.28
N GLU A 301 -14.28 -3.60 9.32
CA GLU A 301 -15.40 -3.43 10.23
C GLU A 301 -15.30 -2.15 11.04
N ILE A 302 -14.12 -1.81 11.59
CA ILE A 302 -13.87 -0.52 12.28
C ILE A 302 -14.19 0.66 11.36
N LEU A 303 -13.73 0.61 10.10
CA LEU A 303 -13.98 1.69 9.14
C LEU A 303 -15.47 1.77 8.72
N ASN A 304 -16.14 0.64 8.60
CA ASN A 304 -17.57 0.60 8.35
C ASN A 304 -18.36 1.15 9.54
N ALA A 305 -17.99 0.78 10.77
CA ALA A 305 -18.58 1.31 12.00
C ALA A 305 -18.40 2.84 12.12
N LEU A 306 -17.26 3.38 11.71
CA LEU A 306 -17.02 4.83 11.62
C LEU A 306 -17.98 5.48 10.62
N ARG A 307 -18.15 4.91 9.43
CA ARG A 307 -19.02 5.46 8.39
C ARG A 307 -20.49 5.44 8.79
N ILE A 308 -20.97 4.35 9.39
CA ILE A 308 -22.36 4.21 9.84
C ILE A 308 -22.63 5.07 11.07
N GLY A 309 -21.62 5.39 11.86
CA GLY A 309 -21.71 6.22 13.06
C GLY A 309 -21.85 5.44 14.36
N HIS A 310 -21.47 4.18 14.38
CA HIS A 310 -21.29 3.44 15.62
C HIS A 310 -20.02 3.86 16.36
N ILE A 311 -19.02 4.32 15.60
CA ILE A 311 -17.79 4.94 16.11
C ILE A 311 -17.75 6.38 15.60
N ASP A 312 -17.28 7.31 16.43
CA ASP A 312 -17.17 8.73 16.10
C ASP A 312 -15.74 9.10 15.69
N VAL A 313 -14.75 8.39 16.25
CA VAL A 313 -13.33 8.69 16.08
C VAL A 313 -12.53 7.43 15.84
N VAL A 314 -11.66 7.45 14.85
CA VAL A 314 -10.60 6.45 14.69
C VAL A 314 -9.25 7.11 14.94
N VAL A 315 -8.48 6.53 15.87
CA VAL A 315 -7.11 6.94 16.19
C VAL A 315 -6.16 5.94 15.55
N GLY A 316 -5.24 6.37 14.69
CA GLY A 316 -4.37 5.42 14.00
C GLY A 316 -2.99 5.94 13.68
N ILE A 317 -2.11 4.99 13.30
CA ILE A 317 -0.80 5.27 12.74
C ILE A 317 -0.93 5.06 11.24
N ASN A 318 -0.11 5.58 10.45
CA ASN A 318 0.16 5.34 9.02
C ASN A 318 -0.93 4.61 8.14
N LEU A 319 -1.85 3.87 8.78
CA LEU A 319 -2.93 3.11 8.12
C LEU A 319 -4.00 4.01 7.47
N LEU A 320 -3.94 5.29 7.76
CA LEU A 320 -4.82 6.31 7.20
C LEU A 320 -4.31 6.88 5.86
N ARG A 321 -3.20 6.35 5.33
CA ARG A 321 -2.58 6.87 4.10
C ARG A 321 -3.32 6.48 2.84
N GLU A 322 -3.67 5.21 2.67
CA GLU A 322 -4.11 4.64 1.38
C GLU A 322 -5.51 4.03 1.48
N GLY A 323 -6.28 4.14 0.40
CA GLY A 323 -7.54 3.43 0.23
C GLY A 323 -8.73 3.92 1.08
N LEU A 324 -8.59 4.91 1.94
CA LEU A 324 -9.69 5.42 2.75
C LEU A 324 -10.45 6.53 2.01
N ASP A 325 -11.70 6.26 1.70
CA ASP A 325 -12.61 7.22 1.11
C ASP A 325 -13.87 7.35 1.99
N ILE A 326 -13.76 8.19 3.01
CA ILE A 326 -14.76 8.38 4.06
C ILE A 326 -15.26 9.83 4.03
N PRO A 327 -16.31 10.12 3.23
CA PRO A 327 -16.82 11.48 3.11
C PRO A 327 -17.46 12.02 4.41
N GLU A 328 -17.78 11.14 5.33
CA GLU A 328 -18.33 11.49 6.65
C GLU A 328 -17.29 12.16 7.57
N VAL A 329 -16.00 12.04 7.25
CA VAL A 329 -14.91 12.65 8.01
C VAL A 329 -14.78 14.14 7.69
N SER A 330 -15.02 14.98 8.68
CA SER A 330 -14.84 16.44 8.59
C SER A 330 -13.61 16.94 9.35
N LEU A 331 -13.09 16.18 10.34
CA LEU A 331 -11.92 16.55 11.12
C LEU A 331 -10.81 15.52 10.98
N VAL A 332 -9.62 16.00 10.66
CA VAL A 332 -8.38 15.22 10.75
C VAL A 332 -7.44 15.92 11.73
N ALA A 333 -7.03 15.22 12.78
CA ALA A 333 -6.05 15.72 13.75
C ALA A 333 -4.72 14.96 13.58
N ILE A 334 -3.62 15.69 13.58
CA ILE A 334 -2.27 15.13 13.42
C ILE A 334 -1.44 15.56 14.62
N PHE A 335 -1.13 14.61 15.50
CA PHE A 335 -0.28 14.84 16.66
C PHE A 335 1.19 14.80 16.27
N ASP A 336 2.02 15.58 16.97
CA ASP A 336 3.46 15.68 16.72
C ASP A 336 3.76 15.94 15.22
N ALA A 337 3.07 16.90 14.62
CA ALA A 337 3.15 17.17 13.19
C ALA A 337 4.53 17.70 12.75
N ASP A 338 5.27 18.32 13.65
CA ASP A 338 6.62 18.87 13.45
C ASP A 338 7.75 17.83 13.57
N ARG A 339 7.46 16.64 14.12
CA ARG A 339 8.46 15.58 14.28
C ARG A 339 8.96 15.12 12.91
N GLN A 340 10.28 15.06 12.76
CA GLN A 340 10.89 14.56 11.54
C GLN A 340 10.83 13.02 11.48
N GLY A 341 10.34 12.49 10.36
CA GLY A 341 10.28 11.05 10.13
C GLY A 341 9.40 10.64 8.95
N PHE A 342 9.37 9.35 8.70
CA PHE A 342 8.63 8.77 7.57
C PHE A 342 7.12 9.09 7.60
N LEU A 343 6.54 9.21 8.79
CA LEU A 343 5.11 9.50 8.97
C LEU A 343 4.76 11.01 8.93
N ARG A 344 5.75 11.87 8.95
CA ARG A 344 5.59 13.34 9.01
C ARG A 344 6.40 14.04 7.91
N ASN A 345 6.69 13.34 6.81
CA ASN A 345 7.20 13.99 5.61
C ASN A 345 6.07 14.69 4.85
N GLU A 346 6.42 15.58 3.94
CA GLU A 346 5.47 16.37 3.14
C GLU A 346 4.39 15.49 2.49
N ARG A 347 4.80 14.39 1.84
CA ARG A 347 3.92 13.46 1.14
C ARG A 347 2.90 12.82 2.10
N SER A 348 3.36 12.35 3.26
CA SER A 348 2.49 11.77 4.29
C SER A 348 1.50 12.79 4.86
N LEU A 349 1.95 14.01 5.11
CA LEU A 349 1.08 15.09 5.58
C LEU A 349 0.02 15.43 4.53
N LEU A 350 0.39 15.64 3.27
CA LEU A 350 -0.55 15.95 2.19
C LEU A 350 -1.61 14.86 2.00
N GLN A 351 -1.23 13.58 2.07
CA GLN A 351 -2.17 12.47 1.97
C GLN A 351 -3.14 12.44 3.15
N THR A 352 -2.64 12.68 4.37
CA THR A 352 -3.47 12.70 5.59
C THR A 352 -4.41 13.90 5.59
N ILE A 353 -3.93 15.08 5.25
CA ILE A 353 -4.72 16.32 5.09
C ILE A 353 -5.84 16.10 4.08
N GLY A 354 -5.54 15.43 2.97
CA GLY A 354 -6.49 15.13 1.89
C GLY A 354 -7.68 14.26 2.33
N ARG A 355 -7.61 13.56 3.46
CA ARG A 355 -8.74 12.75 3.98
C ARG A 355 -9.94 13.62 4.39
N ALA A 356 -9.72 14.85 4.86
CA ALA A 356 -10.79 15.79 5.16
C ALA A 356 -11.33 16.55 3.93
N ALA A 357 -10.77 16.36 2.75
CA ALA A 357 -11.12 17.12 1.55
C ALA A 357 -12.40 16.64 0.83
N ARG A 358 -13.09 15.63 1.36
CA ARG A 358 -14.36 15.09 0.83
C ARG A 358 -15.60 15.63 1.53
N ASN A 359 -15.40 16.39 2.59
CA ASN A 359 -16.44 17.04 3.38
C ASN A 359 -16.34 18.55 3.20
N GLU A 360 -17.47 19.23 3.01
CA GLU A 360 -17.51 20.69 2.87
C GLU A 360 -17.04 21.42 4.13
N ASN A 361 -17.20 20.80 5.30
CA ASN A 361 -16.72 21.29 6.62
C ASN A 361 -15.30 20.80 6.94
N GLY A 362 -14.56 20.31 5.94
CA GLY A 362 -13.23 19.73 6.12
C GLY A 362 -12.26 20.64 6.86
N ARG A 363 -11.70 20.14 7.96
CA ARG A 363 -10.74 20.84 8.81
C ARG A 363 -9.60 19.91 9.23
N VAL A 364 -8.42 20.47 9.34
CA VAL A 364 -7.22 19.74 9.80
C VAL A 364 -6.57 20.51 10.94
N LEU A 365 -6.28 19.82 12.03
CA LEU A 365 -5.51 20.31 13.15
C LEU A 365 -4.12 19.68 13.15
N LEU A 366 -3.09 20.50 13.10
CA LEU A 366 -1.70 20.09 13.26
C LEU A 366 -1.23 20.49 14.64
N TYR A 367 -1.06 19.52 15.54
CA TYR A 367 -0.49 19.80 16.86
C TYR A 367 1.03 19.75 16.75
N ALA A 368 1.66 20.92 16.99
CA ALA A 368 3.10 21.11 16.81
C ALA A 368 3.58 22.31 17.62
N ASP A 369 4.80 22.21 18.17
CA ASP A 369 5.44 23.33 18.88
C ASP A 369 6.39 24.11 17.98
N GLY A 370 6.64 23.61 16.76
CA GLY A 370 7.45 24.26 15.74
C GLY A 370 6.90 24.06 14.35
N MET A 371 7.42 24.81 13.39
CA MET A 371 7.08 24.65 11.96
C MET A 371 8.18 23.88 11.26
N SER A 372 7.90 22.63 10.87
CA SER A 372 8.84 21.86 10.06
C SER A 372 8.73 22.22 8.56
N PRO A 373 9.81 22.06 7.75
CA PRO A 373 9.75 22.30 6.31
C PRO A 373 8.65 21.47 5.61
N ALA A 374 8.38 20.25 6.08
CA ALA A 374 7.33 19.40 5.56
C ALA A 374 5.92 19.95 5.85
N MET A 375 5.69 20.50 7.04
CA MET A 375 4.45 21.18 7.38
C MET A 375 4.25 22.45 6.53
N GLU A 376 5.27 23.29 6.43
CA GLU A 376 5.22 24.51 5.65
C GLU A 376 4.86 24.24 4.19
N ALA A 377 5.55 23.27 3.57
CA ALA A 377 5.28 22.85 2.20
C ALA A 377 3.85 22.32 2.02
N SER A 378 3.40 21.45 2.93
CA SER A 378 2.07 20.85 2.89
C SER A 378 0.95 21.88 3.06
N ILE A 379 1.12 22.80 4.00
CA ILE A 379 0.16 23.91 4.23
C ILE A 379 0.09 24.80 3.00
N ARG A 380 1.25 25.24 2.47
CA ARG A 380 1.31 26.09 1.28
C ARG A 380 0.59 25.46 0.09
N GLN A 381 0.91 24.21 -0.25
CA GLN A 381 0.28 23.50 -1.36
C GLN A 381 -1.24 23.33 -1.18
N THR A 382 -1.68 23.02 0.03
CA THR A 382 -3.11 22.88 0.34
C THR A 382 -3.84 24.21 0.17
N LEU A 383 -3.27 25.31 0.66
CA LEU A 383 -3.84 26.65 0.52
C LEU A 383 -3.88 27.12 -0.94
N GLU A 384 -2.86 26.83 -1.72
CA GLU A 384 -2.84 27.16 -3.15
C GLU A 384 -3.93 26.40 -3.92
N ARG A 385 -4.07 25.10 -3.70
CA ARG A 385 -5.13 24.29 -4.30
C ARG A 385 -6.51 24.79 -3.88
N ARG A 386 -6.70 25.11 -2.60
CA ARG A 386 -7.94 25.69 -2.08
C ARG A 386 -8.30 27.00 -2.78
N LYS A 387 -7.34 27.92 -2.94
CA LYS A 387 -7.53 29.21 -3.65
C LYS A 387 -7.94 29.01 -5.10
N ARG A 388 -7.28 28.09 -5.83
CA ARG A 388 -7.61 27.79 -7.24
C ARG A 388 -9.02 27.22 -7.38
N GLN A 389 -9.38 26.27 -6.51
CA GLN A 389 -10.72 25.69 -6.51
C GLN A 389 -11.79 26.74 -6.19
N ASP A 390 -11.56 27.58 -5.19
CA ASP A 390 -12.49 28.65 -4.80
C ASP A 390 -12.70 29.66 -5.93
N ALA A 391 -11.61 30.07 -6.57
CA ALA A 391 -11.68 30.96 -7.76
C ALA A 391 -12.46 30.31 -8.91
N HIS A 392 -12.24 29.03 -9.17
CA HIS A 392 -12.98 28.27 -10.18
C HIS A 392 -14.46 28.17 -9.83
N ASN A 393 -14.79 27.86 -8.58
CA ASN A 393 -16.17 27.77 -8.09
C ASN A 393 -16.91 29.09 -8.28
N LYS A 394 -16.29 30.20 -7.87
CA LYS A 394 -16.86 31.56 -8.01
C LYS A 394 -17.09 31.92 -9.46
N ALA A 395 -16.13 31.62 -10.33
CA ALA A 395 -16.23 31.93 -11.78
C ALA A 395 -17.34 31.13 -12.47
N ASN A 396 -17.67 29.94 -11.99
CA ASN A 396 -18.63 29.02 -12.60
C ASN A 396 -19.92 28.83 -11.79
N GLY A 397 -20.12 29.58 -10.71
CA GLY A 397 -21.32 29.46 -9.85
C GLY A 397 -21.47 28.09 -9.16
N ILE A 398 -20.36 27.39 -8.92
CA ILE A 398 -20.37 26.06 -8.30
C ILE A 398 -20.43 26.22 -6.77
N VAL A 399 -21.41 25.55 -6.15
CA VAL A 399 -21.52 25.47 -4.69
C VAL A 399 -20.93 24.12 -4.24
N PRO A 400 -19.91 24.13 -3.35
CA PRO A 400 -19.35 22.90 -2.80
C PRO A 400 -20.41 22.05 -2.12
N LYS A 401 -20.39 20.73 -2.37
CA LYS A 401 -21.27 19.77 -1.70
C LYS A 401 -20.50 18.53 -1.28
N THR A 402 -20.71 18.10 -0.02
CA THR A 402 -20.16 16.85 0.49
C THR A 402 -20.58 15.67 -0.37
N ILE A 403 -19.65 14.76 -0.65
CA ILE A 403 -19.92 13.54 -1.40
C ILE A 403 -20.75 12.60 -0.53
N ILE A 404 -21.90 12.15 -1.04
CA ILE A 404 -22.74 11.16 -0.36
C ILE A 404 -22.49 9.80 -1.00
N LYS A 405 -22.06 8.83 -0.20
CA LYS A 405 -21.87 7.44 -0.61
C LYS A 405 -22.85 6.54 0.11
N ALA A 406 -23.27 5.45 -0.54
CA ALA A 406 -24.03 4.39 0.11
C ALA A 406 -23.27 3.88 1.35
N LEU A 407 -24.00 3.74 2.44
CA LEU A 407 -23.43 3.19 3.68
C LEU A 407 -23.20 1.67 3.49
N PRO A 408 -22.08 1.14 4.02
CA PRO A 408 -21.83 -0.29 3.97
C PRO A 408 -22.87 -1.06 4.82
N GLN A 409 -23.15 -2.31 4.42
CA GLN A 409 -23.87 -3.23 5.28
C GLN A 409 -22.87 -3.87 6.24
N MET A 410 -23.19 -3.90 7.53
CA MET A 410 -22.36 -4.56 8.53
C MET A 410 -22.65 -6.06 8.56
N GLY A 411 -21.60 -6.88 8.68
CA GLY A 411 -21.72 -8.32 8.94
C GLY A 411 -22.13 -8.60 10.40
N ALA A 412 -22.49 -9.85 10.69
CA ALA A 412 -22.95 -10.27 12.03
C ALA A 412 -21.88 -10.14 13.14
N GLU A 413 -20.60 -10.07 12.78
CA GLU A 413 -19.47 -9.92 13.73
C GLU A 413 -19.30 -8.48 14.25
N ALA A 414 -19.96 -7.51 13.63
CA ALA A 414 -19.85 -6.11 14.00
C ALA A 414 -20.49 -5.78 15.36
N ASP A 415 -21.47 -6.56 15.80
CA ASP A 415 -22.11 -6.37 17.10
C ASP A 415 -21.16 -6.70 18.28
N GLU A 416 -20.20 -7.60 18.09
CA GLU A 416 -19.17 -7.91 19.09
C GLU A 416 -18.12 -6.80 19.22
N LEU A 417 -17.73 -6.16 18.13
CA LEU A 417 -16.83 -5.01 18.11
C LEU A 417 -17.44 -3.82 18.88
N ILE A 418 -18.74 -3.62 18.74
CA ILE A 418 -19.49 -2.56 19.43
C ILE A 418 -19.63 -2.89 20.92
N ALA A 419 -19.87 -4.17 21.27
CA ALA A 419 -19.98 -4.63 22.64
C ALA A 419 -18.64 -4.49 23.41
N GLY A 420 -17.49 -4.73 22.76
CA GLY A 420 -16.18 -4.54 23.34
C GLY A 420 -15.89 -3.07 23.75
N THR A 421 -16.47 -2.10 23.07
CA THR A 421 -16.39 -0.67 23.46
C THR A 421 -17.35 -0.29 24.57
N ALA A 422 -18.41 -1.07 24.81
CA ALA A 422 -19.42 -0.83 25.85
C ALA A 422 -19.06 -1.43 27.23
N THR A 423 -18.28 -2.52 27.27
CA THR A 423 -17.92 -3.21 28.52
C THR A 423 -16.92 -2.47 29.41
N ALA A 424 -16.31 -1.37 28.91
CA ALA A 424 -15.53 -0.46 29.76
C ALA A 424 -16.38 0.38 30.74
N LYS A 425 -17.72 0.27 30.71
CA LYS A 425 -18.63 1.04 31.61
C LYS A 425 -18.94 0.36 32.94
N ASP A 426 -18.66 -0.94 33.12
CA ASP A 426 -19.09 -1.72 34.30
C ASP A 426 -17.96 -2.40 35.07
N GLY A 427 -16.79 -1.81 35.14
CA GLY A 427 -15.67 -2.22 35.99
C GLY A 427 -15.36 -1.16 37.05
N LYS A 428 -15.89 -1.34 38.28
CA LYS A 428 -15.76 -0.52 39.50
C LYS A 428 -14.36 0.02 39.77
#